data_1bd6b0b1115c8a9a1a6172585ef488cc
#
_entry.id   1bd6b0b1115c8a9a1a6172585ef488cc
#
_cell.length_a   1.000
_cell.length_b   1.000
_cell.length_c   1.000
_cell.angle_alpha   90.00
_cell.angle_beta   90.00
_cell.angle_gamma   90.00
#
_symmetry.space_group_name_H-M   'P 1'
#
loop_
_entity.id
_entity.type
_entity.pdbx_description
1 polymer ?
#
loop_
_entity_poly.entity_id
_entity_poly.type
_entity_poly.pdbx_seq_one_letter_code
_entity_poly.pdbx_strand_id
1 'polypeptide(L)'
;MLWCALVLPDLALQVFTRGRSEAAPLAILGPRPQLRVVAADSTAMACGVEPGMGRASALALAPGLHLRERAPALERAALIDIATWAGRFTSSISLDPPDTLLLEVQPSLRLFGGLTPLCTRIGDTLGELGFVGQLAVAPTPLAARWLARCAPGSQIDTHAGLASALDPLPLAVLADGAEPATPASLDLLTGIGARVLADVRRLPRSGLARRHARAVTAQLDRAYARIPDPRPWFVPPERYVARLPLPAPTDQVDTLLFGVRRLLAGLSGWLDARQAGLERFTLVLEYERHYQGHEGYEEPHEIVLGALSQDMARCQLLAREHLTRNPLPAPVDALRLEADNPNPLTPPRTDLFDGDDGQQGDPGLLLATLRARLGHDAVRCLAPHPDHRPERAWRWIDPSPTSNAAPTGPLDLPSSPRPLWLLATPRPIARPAAESLLTGPERIEAGWWDGPAATINRDYFVARSHDDCLVWIFQERQPPHGWFIHGYFN
;
A
#
# COMPACT_ATOMS: atom_id res chain seq x y z
N MET A 1 -15.61 -17.24 22.13
CA MET A 1 -15.02 -16.01 21.62
C MET A 1 -13.76 -15.70 22.41
N LEU A 2 -12.71 -15.31 21.73
CA LEU A 2 -11.44 -14.90 22.33
C LEU A 2 -11.02 -13.56 21.73
N TRP A 3 -10.82 -12.57 22.59
CA TRP A 3 -10.56 -11.20 22.17
C TRP A 3 -9.12 -10.81 22.43
N CYS A 4 -8.45 -10.32 21.39
CA CYS A 4 -7.17 -9.65 21.48
C CYS A 4 -7.41 -8.14 21.48
N ALA A 5 -7.05 -7.45 22.54
CA ALA A 5 -7.05 -5.99 22.59
C ALA A 5 -5.67 -5.46 22.18
N LEU A 6 -5.65 -4.53 21.23
CA LEU A 6 -4.50 -3.73 20.86
C LEU A 6 -4.75 -2.30 21.36
N VAL A 7 -4.01 -1.90 22.37
CA VAL A 7 -4.05 -0.55 22.96
C VAL A 7 -2.84 0.23 22.47
N LEU A 8 -3.06 1.48 22.09
CA LEU A 8 -2.04 2.41 21.57
C LEU A 8 -1.93 3.62 22.51
N PRO A 9 -1.28 3.49 23.68
CA PRO A 9 -1.26 4.55 24.71
C PRO A 9 -0.69 5.87 24.17
N ASP A 10 0.30 5.80 23.30
CA ASP A 10 1.00 6.95 22.74
C ASP A 10 0.49 7.34 21.33
N LEU A 11 -0.74 6.98 20.96
CA LEU A 11 -1.29 7.25 19.64
C LEU A 11 -1.18 8.74 19.26
N ALA A 12 -1.43 9.63 20.22
CA ALA A 12 -1.34 11.08 20.02
C ALA A 12 0.09 11.54 19.59
N LEU A 13 1.13 10.85 20.05
CA LEU A 13 2.53 11.05 19.63
C LEU A 13 2.82 10.34 18.33
N GLN A 14 2.41 9.08 18.23
CA GLN A 14 2.80 8.20 17.13
C GLN A 14 2.27 8.68 15.79
N VAL A 15 1.12 9.35 15.74
CA VAL A 15 0.60 9.96 14.50
C VAL A 15 1.54 11.01 13.90
N PHE A 16 2.42 11.61 14.71
CA PHE A 16 3.41 12.57 14.26
C PHE A 16 4.83 11.99 14.16
N THR A 17 5.13 10.89 14.85
CA THR A 17 6.49 10.30 14.87
C THR A 17 6.67 9.18 13.87
N ARG A 18 5.61 8.51 13.42
CA ARG A 18 5.69 7.35 12.52
C ARG A 18 6.37 7.64 11.17
N GLY A 19 6.43 8.90 10.74
CA GLY A 19 7.13 9.33 9.52
C GLY A 19 8.57 9.79 9.73
N ARG A 20 9.09 9.77 10.98
CA ARG A 20 10.41 10.33 11.32
C ARG A 20 11.51 9.31 11.15
N SER A 21 12.61 9.75 10.54
CA SER A 21 13.88 9.01 10.51
C SER A 21 14.82 9.41 11.66
N GLU A 22 14.67 10.63 12.24
CA GLU A 22 15.50 11.15 13.31
C GLU A 22 14.69 11.51 14.55
N ALA A 23 15.31 11.36 15.73
CA ALA A 23 14.68 11.57 17.05
C ALA A 23 14.92 12.98 17.60
N ALA A 24 14.32 14.02 16.97
CA ALA A 24 14.25 15.31 17.64
C ALA A 24 13.17 15.28 18.74
N PRO A 25 13.35 15.95 19.90
CA PRO A 25 12.39 15.90 20.99
C PRO A 25 11.03 16.46 20.55
N LEU A 26 9.94 15.71 20.85
CA LEU A 26 8.57 16.09 20.51
C LEU A 26 7.66 15.99 21.73
N ALA A 27 6.79 16.99 21.91
CA ALA A 27 5.69 16.91 22.86
C ALA A 27 4.38 17.38 22.24
N ILE A 28 3.30 16.75 22.69
CA ILE A 28 1.94 17.02 22.26
C ILE A 28 1.25 17.89 23.31
N LEU A 29 0.66 18.99 22.87
CA LEU A 29 -0.09 19.90 23.71
C LEU A 29 -1.59 19.54 23.65
N GLY A 30 -2.22 19.60 24.78
CA GLY A 30 -3.67 19.52 24.90
C GLY A 30 -4.37 20.75 24.30
N PRO A 31 -5.72 20.74 24.33
CA PRO A 31 -6.51 21.80 23.72
C PRO A 31 -6.32 23.15 24.42
N ARG A 32 -6.57 24.23 23.68
CA ARG A 32 -6.64 25.59 24.21
C ARG A 32 -7.79 25.70 25.22
N PRO A 33 -7.68 26.58 26.25
CA PRO A 33 -6.62 27.60 26.43
C PRO A 33 -5.40 27.12 27.24
N GLN A 34 -5.45 25.95 27.87
CA GLN A 34 -4.44 25.53 28.84
C GLN A 34 -3.11 25.11 28.22
N LEU A 35 -3.10 24.59 26.99
CA LEU A 35 -1.89 24.18 26.25
C LEU A 35 -0.85 23.42 27.11
N ARG A 36 -1.31 22.47 27.92
CA ARG A 36 -0.44 21.61 28.72
C ARG A 36 0.05 20.43 27.88
N VAL A 37 1.26 19.98 28.18
CA VAL A 37 1.80 18.76 27.62
C VAL A 37 0.90 17.58 28.01
N VAL A 38 0.36 16.85 27.04
CA VAL A 38 -0.44 15.64 27.26
C VAL A 38 0.37 14.38 27.00
N ALA A 39 1.37 14.44 26.12
CA ALA A 39 2.31 13.36 25.84
C ALA A 39 3.66 13.92 25.40
N ALA A 40 4.76 13.24 25.71
CA ALA A 40 6.11 13.58 25.32
C ALA A 40 6.85 12.31 24.90
N ASP A 41 7.70 12.39 23.85
CA ASP A 41 8.51 11.28 23.45
C ASP A 41 9.68 11.03 24.43
N SER A 42 10.36 9.89 24.28
CA SER A 42 11.47 9.51 25.17
C SER A 42 12.59 10.54 25.19
N THR A 43 12.83 11.22 24.07
CA THR A 43 13.88 12.26 23.95
C THR A 43 13.47 13.52 24.71
N ALA A 44 12.22 13.96 24.61
CA ALA A 44 11.71 15.07 25.38
C ALA A 44 11.65 14.75 26.88
N MET A 45 11.23 13.53 27.26
CA MET A 45 11.24 13.06 28.65
C MET A 45 12.65 13.03 29.23
N ALA A 46 13.65 12.62 28.45
CA ALA A 46 15.05 12.65 28.88
C ALA A 46 15.56 14.08 29.15
N CYS A 47 14.94 15.10 28.49
CA CYS A 47 15.20 16.52 28.77
C CYS A 47 14.39 17.05 29.97
N GLY A 48 13.59 16.21 30.65
CA GLY A 48 12.77 16.58 31.79
C GLY A 48 11.37 17.10 31.46
N VAL A 49 10.90 16.93 30.21
CA VAL A 49 9.56 17.35 29.81
C VAL A 49 8.55 16.25 30.23
N GLU A 50 7.60 16.61 31.07
CA GLU A 50 6.59 15.67 31.62
C GLU A 50 5.17 16.08 31.24
N PRO A 51 4.24 15.10 31.12
CA PRO A 51 2.82 15.39 30.98
C PRO A 51 2.30 16.27 32.13
N GLY A 52 1.43 17.24 31.78
CA GLY A 52 0.90 18.23 32.72
C GLY A 52 1.67 19.56 32.74
N MET A 53 2.90 19.60 32.25
CA MET A 53 3.70 20.83 32.16
C MET A 53 3.06 21.85 31.21
N GLY A 54 3.24 23.14 31.54
CA GLY A 54 2.89 24.24 30.65
C GLY A 54 3.87 24.37 29.49
N ARG A 55 3.41 24.90 28.34
CA ARG A 55 4.22 25.13 27.14
C ARG A 55 5.55 25.86 27.42
N ALA A 56 5.49 26.94 28.20
CA ALA A 56 6.69 27.75 28.49
C ALA A 56 7.76 26.98 29.29
N SER A 57 7.31 26.20 30.30
CA SER A 57 8.19 25.35 31.11
C SER A 57 8.85 24.25 30.28
N ALA A 58 8.10 23.60 29.39
CA ALA A 58 8.60 22.56 28.50
C ALA A 58 9.69 23.10 27.56
N LEU A 59 9.48 24.28 26.95
CA LEU A 59 10.46 24.93 26.06
C LEU A 59 11.72 25.42 26.83
N ALA A 60 11.58 25.79 28.09
CA ALA A 60 12.73 26.17 28.91
C ALA A 60 13.63 24.96 29.23
N LEU A 61 13.08 23.78 29.40
CA LEU A 61 13.82 22.53 29.64
C LEU A 61 14.46 21.97 28.37
N ALA A 62 13.79 22.10 27.25
CA ALA A 62 14.25 21.59 25.97
C ALA A 62 14.11 22.63 24.86
N PRO A 63 15.13 23.52 24.63
CA PRO A 63 15.04 24.57 23.62
C PRO A 63 14.78 24.09 22.18
N GLY A 64 15.20 22.85 21.86
CA GLY A 64 14.95 22.21 20.57
C GLY A 64 13.64 21.41 20.51
N LEU A 65 12.74 21.58 21.47
CA LEU A 65 11.49 20.83 21.55
C LEU A 65 10.51 21.22 20.44
N HIS A 66 10.11 20.26 19.64
CA HIS A 66 9.00 20.42 18.73
C HIS A 66 7.69 20.26 19.50
N LEU A 67 6.80 21.24 19.36
CA LEU A 67 5.48 21.21 19.96
C LEU A 67 4.42 21.06 18.87
N ARG A 68 3.52 20.08 19.03
CA ARG A 68 2.34 19.91 18.17
C ARG A 68 1.07 19.96 19.03
N GLU A 69 0.02 20.58 18.54
CA GLU A 69 -1.29 20.46 19.17
C GLU A 69 -1.87 19.07 18.91
N ARG A 70 -2.56 18.51 19.87
CA ARG A 70 -3.21 17.21 19.72
C ARG A 70 -4.19 17.25 18.55
N ALA A 71 -4.18 16.22 17.72
CA ALA A 71 -4.99 16.13 16.52
C ALA A 71 -5.93 14.88 16.57
N PRO A 72 -7.08 14.94 17.25
CA PRO A 72 -7.98 13.80 17.40
C PRO A 72 -8.48 13.24 16.06
N ALA A 73 -8.52 14.06 15.01
CA ALA A 73 -8.86 13.60 13.66
C ALA A 73 -7.80 12.66 13.08
N LEU A 74 -6.50 12.99 13.28
CA LEU A 74 -5.40 12.12 12.86
C LEU A 74 -5.35 10.83 13.69
N GLU A 75 -5.59 10.92 15.02
CA GLU A 75 -5.66 9.74 15.89
C GLU A 75 -6.78 8.79 15.43
N ARG A 76 -7.96 9.33 15.10
CA ARG A 76 -9.08 8.53 14.59
C ARG A 76 -8.77 7.92 13.23
N ALA A 77 -8.18 8.68 12.30
CA ALA A 77 -7.76 8.18 10.99
C ALA A 77 -6.74 7.04 11.15
N ALA A 78 -5.73 7.21 12.00
CA ALA A 78 -4.75 6.18 12.29
C ALA A 78 -5.39 4.91 12.88
N LEU A 79 -6.38 5.05 13.76
CA LEU A 79 -7.10 3.90 14.32
C LEU A 79 -7.88 3.13 13.24
N ILE A 80 -8.47 3.84 12.26
CA ILE A 80 -9.14 3.25 11.11
C ILE A 80 -8.12 2.55 10.19
N ASP A 81 -6.96 3.16 9.94
CA ASP A 81 -5.89 2.57 9.13
C ASP A 81 -5.39 1.26 9.77
N ILE A 82 -5.17 1.27 11.11
CA ILE A 82 -4.73 0.07 11.84
C ILE A 82 -5.83 -0.99 11.84
N ALA A 83 -7.12 -0.62 11.98
CA ALA A 83 -8.23 -1.57 11.89
C ALA A 83 -8.32 -2.20 10.49
N THR A 84 -8.13 -1.40 9.45
CA THR A 84 -8.11 -1.86 8.07
C THR A 84 -6.98 -2.86 7.83
N TRP A 85 -5.77 -2.56 8.31
CA TRP A 85 -4.62 -3.45 8.28
C TRP A 85 -4.85 -4.74 9.10
N ALA A 86 -5.49 -4.62 10.28
CA ALA A 86 -5.76 -5.77 11.14
C ALA A 86 -6.74 -6.78 10.52
N GLY A 87 -7.46 -6.40 9.47
CA GLY A 87 -8.32 -7.28 8.68
C GLY A 87 -7.62 -8.52 8.11
N ARG A 88 -6.30 -8.49 7.99
CA ARG A 88 -5.47 -9.66 7.62
C ARG A 88 -5.45 -10.78 8.68
N PHE A 89 -5.77 -10.45 9.93
CA PHE A 89 -5.76 -11.41 11.05
C PHE A 89 -7.16 -11.94 11.37
N THR A 90 -8.17 -11.10 11.27
CA THR A 90 -9.57 -11.46 11.50
C THR A 90 -10.51 -10.47 10.82
N SER A 91 -11.65 -10.95 10.37
CA SER A 91 -12.73 -10.07 9.87
C SER A 91 -13.55 -9.43 10.98
N SER A 92 -13.42 -9.90 12.24
CA SER A 92 -14.22 -9.49 13.39
C SER A 92 -13.47 -8.47 14.24
N ILE A 93 -13.48 -7.22 13.80
CA ILE A 93 -12.76 -6.08 14.41
C ILE A 93 -13.78 -5.10 14.98
N SER A 94 -13.49 -4.53 16.13
CA SER A 94 -14.26 -3.44 16.73
C SER A 94 -13.33 -2.29 17.14
N LEU A 95 -13.72 -1.06 16.81
CA LEU A 95 -13.04 0.13 17.29
C LEU A 95 -13.54 0.46 18.69
N ASP A 96 -12.63 0.72 19.61
CA ASP A 96 -12.92 1.17 20.96
C ASP A 96 -12.10 2.45 21.26
N PRO A 97 -12.56 3.61 20.75
CA PRO A 97 -11.83 4.86 20.84
C PRO A 97 -11.52 5.24 22.30
N PRO A 98 -10.49 6.08 22.54
CA PRO A 98 -9.72 6.85 21.52
C PRO A 98 -8.54 6.08 20.91
N ASP A 99 -8.10 4.96 21.46
CA ASP A 99 -6.78 4.39 21.23
C ASP A 99 -6.76 2.85 21.24
N THR A 100 -7.91 2.20 21.13
CA THR A 100 -8.00 0.74 21.27
C THR A 100 -8.72 0.08 20.10
N LEU A 101 -8.19 -1.06 19.67
CA LEU A 101 -8.81 -2.02 18.76
C LEU A 101 -9.07 -3.32 19.47
N LEU A 102 -10.21 -3.92 19.22
CA LEU A 102 -10.61 -5.22 19.72
C LEU A 102 -10.77 -6.19 18.55
N LEU A 103 -10.02 -7.27 18.58
CA LEU A 103 -9.96 -8.29 17.54
C LEU A 103 -10.53 -9.60 18.09
N GLU A 104 -11.61 -10.11 17.52
CA GLU A 104 -12.06 -11.47 17.83
C GLU A 104 -11.22 -12.46 17.05
N VAL A 105 -10.38 -13.23 17.73
CA VAL A 105 -9.30 -14.01 17.10
C VAL A 105 -9.49 -15.52 17.15
N GLN A 106 -10.52 -16.03 17.82
CA GLN A 106 -10.72 -17.46 17.98
C GLN A 106 -10.80 -18.25 16.67
N PRO A 107 -11.54 -17.80 15.64
CA PRO A 107 -11.58 -18.50 14.36
C PRO A 107 -10.23 -18.54 13.64
N SER A 108 -9.38 -17.55 13.87
CA SER A 108 -8.10 -17.37 13.18
C SER A 108 -6.95 -18.20 13.78
N LEU A 109 -7.10 -18.72 15.00
CA LEU A 109 -6.01 -19.39 15.71
C LEU A 109 -5.40 -20.56 14.93
N ARG A 110 -6.22 -21.34 14.22
CA ARG A 110 -5.73 -22.47 13.42
C ARG A 110 -4.85 -22.02 12.25
N LEU A 111 -5.23 -20.91 11.62
CA LEU A 111 -4.51 -20.35 10.48
C LEU A 111 -3.11 -19.85 10.88
N PHE A 112 -3.01 -19.26 12.08
CA PHE A 112 -1.76 -18.66 12.58
C PHE A 112 -0.93 -19.58 13.48
N GLY A 113 -1.33 -20.85 13.65
CA GLY A 113 -0.58 -21.81 14.46
C GLY A 113 -0.74 -21.63 15.97
N GLY A 114 -1.78 -20.91 16.42
CA GLY A 114 -2.08 -20.70 17.82
C GLY A 114 -2.07 -19.23 18.26
N LEU A 115 -2.31 -19.01 19.55
CA LEU A 115 -2.49 -17.67 20.11
C LEU A 115 -1.17 -16.88 20.16
N THR A 116 -0.11 -17.49 20.69
CA THR A 116 1.20 -16.82 20.84
C THR A 116 1.80 -16.39 19.50
N PRO A 117 1.87 -17.27 18.47
CA PRO A 117 2.33 -16.85 17.14
C PRO A 117 1.49 -15.72 16.52
N LEU A 118 0.17 -15.75 16.73
CA LEU A 118 -0.70 -14.69 16.25
C LEU A 118 -0.37 -13.34 16.92
N CYS A 119 -0.26 -13.31 18.26
CA CYS A 119 0.07 -12.09 19.00
C CYS A 119 1.44 -11.53 18.61
N THR A 120 2.46 -12.41 18.48
CA THR A 120 3.80 -12.01 18.01
C THR A 120 3.72 -11.37 16.63
N ARG A 121 3.02 -12.01 15.69
CA ARG A 121 2.88 -11.47 14.33
C ARG A 121 2.14 -10.15 14.27
N ILE A 122 1.10 -9.96 15.11
CA ILE A 122 0.42 -8.66 15.23
C ILE A 122 1.40 -7.59 15.73
N GLY A 123 2.19 -7.87 16.76
CA GLY A 123 3.16 -6.94 17.32
C GLY A 123 4.26 -6.54 16.33
N ASP A 124 4.87 -7.54 15.68
CA ASP A 124 5.97 -7.33 14.73
C ASP A 124 5.52 -6.49 13.52
N THR A 125 4.39 -6.88 12.91
CA THR A 125 3.91 -6.18 11.71
C THR A 125 3.23 -4.84 12.01
N LEU A 126 2.76 -4.59 13.24
CA LEU A 126 2.34 -3.26 13.69
C LEU A 126 3.53 -2.27 13.65
N GLY A 127 4.73 -2.73 14.00
CA GLY A 127 5.96 -1.96 13.91
C GLY A 127 6.28 -1.50 12.47
N GLU A 128 5.91 -2.29 11.46
CA GLU A 128 6.08 -1.91 10.04
C GLU A 128 5.22 -0.70 9.67
N LEU A 129 4.03 -0.56 10.27
CA LEU A 129 3.17 0.62 10.12
C LEU A 129 3.74 1.84 10.86
N GLY A 130 4.72 1.65 11.72
CA GLY A 130 5.31 2.67 12.59
C GLY A 130 4.53 2.94 13.86
N PHE A 131 3.74 1.99 14.33
CA PHE A 131 3.05 2.06 15.60
C PHE A 131 3.61 1.05 16.59
N VAL A 132 3.53 1.41 17.87
CA VAL A 132 3.84 0.53 18.99
C VAL A 132 2.59 0.45 19.85
N GLY A 133 2.17 -0.76 20.17
CA GLY A 133 0.97 -1.01 20.96
C GLY A 133 1.19 -2.07 22.03
N GLN A 134 0.24 -2.11 22.96
CA GLN A 134 0.17 -3.09 24.02
C GLN A 134 -0.94 -4.10 23.70
N LEU A 135 -0.59 -5.39 23.76
CA LEU A 135 -1.51 -6.48 23.45
C LEU A 135 -1.85 -7.27 24.71
N ALA A 136 -3.10 -7.67 24.83
CA ALA A 136 -3.49 -8.75 25.76
C ALA A 136 -4.70 -9.49 25.20
N VAL A 137 -4.88 -10.72 25.65
CA VAL A 137 -5.97 -11.58 25.20
C VAL A 137 -6.81 -12.05 26.38
N ALA A 138 -8.14 -12.00 26.21
CA ALA A 138 -9.09 -12.50 27.18
C ALA A 138 -10.40 -12.97 26.54
N PRO A 139 -11.23 -13.77 27.25
CA PRO A 139 -12.53 -14.23 26.77
C PRO A 139 -13.58 -13.11 26.57
N THR A 140 -13.35 -11.91 27.13
CA THR A 140 -14.24 -10.76 26.97
C THR A 140 -13.50 -9.55 26.43
N PRO A 141 -14.15 -8.68 25.62
CA PRO A 141 -13.52 -7.47 25.06
C PRO A 141 -12.96 -6.55 26.14
N LEU A 142 -13.75 -6.30 27.19
CA LEU A 142 -13.38 -5.37 28.27
C LEU A 142 -12.22 -5.91 29.12
N ALA A 143 -12.19 -7.22 29.40
CA ALA A 143 -11.06 -7.83 30.09
C ALA A 143 -9.78 -7.75 29.27
N ALA A 144 -9.84 -8.05 27.98
CA ALA A 144 -8.70 -7.94 27.09
C ALA A 144 -8.13 -6.51 27.07
N ARG A 145 -9.02 -5.48 26.99
CA ARG A 145 -8.63 -4.06 27.04
C ARG A 145 -7.93 -3.70 28.36
N TRP A 146 -8.51 -4.05 29.49
CA TRP A 146 -7.92 -3.74 30.80
C TRP A 146 -6.58 -4.41 31.02
N LEU A 147 -6.47 -5.67 30.60
CA LEU A 147 -5.21 -6.40 30.65
C LEU A 147 -4.16 -5.79 29.71
N ALA A 148 -4.52 -5.40 28.49
CA ALA A 148 -3.60 -4.74 27.59
C ALA A 148 -2.97 -3.47 28.17
N ARG A 149 -3.77 -2.68 28.95
CA ARG A 149 -3.27 -1.48 29.63
C ARG A 149 -2.42 -1.71 30.85
N CYS A 150 -2.78 -2.71 31.68
CA CYS A 150 -2.18 -2.86 33.00
C CYS A 150 -1.20 -4.03 33.09
N ALA A 151 -1.38 -5.03 32.26
CA ALA A 151 -0.59 -6.26 32.24
C ALA A 151 -0.39 -6.73 30.79
N PRO A 152 0.26 -5.91 29.93
CA PRO A 152 0.45 -6.25 28.52
C PRO A 152 1.18 -7.58 28.37
N GLY A 153 0.85 -8.32 27.31
CA GLY A 153 1.34 -9.68 27.08
C GLY A 153 0.51 -10.78 27.76
N SER A 154 -0.48 -10.43 28.60
CA SER A 154 -1.36 -11.42 29.23
C SER A 154 -2.19 -12.18 28.21
N GLN A 155 -2.24 -13.51 28.33
CA GLN A 155 -3.02 -14.41 27.47
C GLN A 155 -3.92 -15.29 28.35
N ILE A 156 -5.18 -14.92 28.45
CA ILE A 156 -6.19 -15.64 29.20
C ILE A 156 -7.17 -16.25 28.20
N ASP A 157 -7.13 -17.54 28.01
CA ASP A 157 -7.93 -18.27 27.01
C ASP A 157 -9.23 -18.85 27.56
N THR A 158 -9.40 -18.88 28.90
CA THR A 158 -10.54 -19.47 29.57
C THR A 158 -11.25 -18.48 30.51
N HIS A 159 -12.56 -18.62 30.66
CA HIS A 159 -13.35 -17.84 31.63
C HIS A 159 -12.92 -18.07 33.08
N ALA A 160 -12.40 -19.25 33.40
CA ALA A 160 -11.91 -19.59 34.73
C ALA A 160 -10.70 -18.73 35.15
N GLY A 161 -9.84 -18.35 34.18
CA GLY A 161 -8.69 -17.50 34.42
C GLY A 161 -8.99 -16.02 34.63
N LEU A 162 -10.20 -15.55 34.28
CA LEU A 162 -10.56 -14.13 34.35
C LEU A 162 -10.42 -13.54 35.75
N ALA A 163 -10.91 -14.24 36.77
CA ALA A 163 -10.90 -13.72 38.14
C ALA A 163 -9.45 -13.49 38.62
N SER A 164 -8.55 -14.47 38.44
CA SER A 164 -7.15 -14.35 38.87
C SER A 164 -6.40 -13.26 38.13
N ALA A 165 -6.73 -13.01 36.86
CA ALA A 165 -6.07 -12.00 36.03
C ALA A 165 -6.61 -10.58 36.31
N LEU A 166 -7.91 -10.42 36.53
CA LEU A 166 -8.54 -9.11 36.67
C LEU A 166 -8.52 -8.61 38.11
N ASP A 167 -8.65 -9.49 39.12
CA ASP A 167 -8.73 -9.13 40.52
C ASP A 167 -7.62 -8.19 41.02
N PRO A 168 -6.34 -8.34 40.62
CA PRO A 168 -5.27 -7.45 41.06
C PRO A 168 -5.19 -6.11 40.31
N LEU A 169 -6.02 -5.88 39.28
CA LEU A 169 -5.95 -4.65 38.52
C LEU A 169 -6.40 -3.44 39.33
N PRO A 170 -5.75 -2.26 39.13
CA PRO A 170 -6.09 -1.03 39.88
C PRO A 170 -7.44 -0.48 39.44
N LEU A 171 -8.11 0.29 40.35
CA LEU A 171 -9.39 0.92 40.06
C LEU A 171 -9.38 1.88 38.88
N ALA A 172 -8.21 2.39 38.51
CA ALA A 172 -8.04 3.30 37.38
C ALA A 172 -8.58 2.72 36.05
N VAL A 173 -8.60 1.38 35.89
CA VAL A 173 -9.16 0.73 34.69
C VAL A 173 -10.67 1.02 34.52
N LEU A 174 -11.39 1.32 35.58
CA LEU A 174 -12.82 1.66 35.55
C LEU A 174 -13.07 3.05 34.93
N ALA A 175 -12.05 3.91 34.89
CA ALA A 175 -12.12 5.22 34.24
C ALA A 175 -11.88 5.12 32.72
N ASP A 176 -11.52 3.93 32.22
CA ASP A 176 -11.16 3.72 30.83
C ASP A 176 -12.33 3.11 30.04
N GLY A 177 -12.43 3.53 28.75
CA GLY A 177 -13.40 2.97 27.82
C GLY A 177 -14.55 3.89 27.44
N ALA A 178 -15.45 3.36 26.63
CA ALA A 178 -16.59 4.10 26.08
C ALA A 178 -17.63 4.51 27.16
N GLU A 179 -17.75 3.73 28.24
CA GLU A 179 -18.65 4.00 29.37
C GLU A 179 -17.83 4.06 30.67
N PRO A 180 -17.01 5.10 30.89
CA PRO A 180 -16.13 5.19 32.04
C PRO A 180 -16.93 5.39 33.34
N ALA A 181 -16.41 4.86 34.44
CA ALA A 181 -16.89 5.21 35.75
C ALA A 181 -16.71 6.71 36.01
N THR A 182 -17.68 7.33 36.62
CA THR A 182 -17.59 8.78 36.95
C THR A 182 -16.51 9.02 38.02
N PRO A 183 -15.85 10.19 38.02
CA PRO A 183 -14.88 10.54 39.05
C PRO A 183 -15.47 10.35 40.47
N ALA A 184 -16.73 10.77 40.68
CA ALA A 184 -17.44 10.58 41.96
C ALA A 184 -17.57 9.11 42.35
N SER A 185 -17.78 8.20 41.38
CA SER A 185 -17.81 6.76 41.66
C SER A 185 -16.45 6.21 42.06
N LEU A 186 -15.37 6.69 41.44
CA LEU A 186 -14.01 6.31 41.77
C LEU A 186 -13.59 6.85 43.15
N ASP A 187 -13.94 8.11 43.46
CA ASP A 187 -13.68 8.74 44.75
C ASP A 187 -14.42 7.99 45.87
N LEU A 188 -15.67 7.58 45.61
CA LEU A 188 -16.43 6.75 46.54
C LEU A 188 -15.72 5.42 46.82
N LEU A 189 -15.29 4.71 45.77
CA LEU A 189 -14.62 3.42 45.92
C LEU A 189 -13.29 3.56 46.68
N THR A 190 -12.52 4.58 46.36
CA THR A 190 -11.26 4.89 47.04
C THR A 190 -11.51 5.30 48.50
N GLY A 191 -12.56 6.08 48.76
CA GLY A 191 -12.93 6.54 50.10
C GLY A 191 -13.37 5.41 51.04
N ILE A 192 -13.92 4.30 50.52
CA ILE A 192 -14.24 3.10 51.28
C ILE A 192 -13.05 2.11 51.36
N GLY A 193 -11.88 2.48 50.86
CA GLY A 193 -10.65 1.70 50.96
C GLY A 193 -10.43 0.67 49.87
N ALA A 194 -11.23 0.64 48.80
CA ALA A 194 -10.99 -0.24 47.65
C ALA A 194 -9.78 0.28 46.84
N ARG A 195 -8.89 -0.62 46.45
CA ARG A 195 -7.68 -0.32 45.67
C ARG A 195 -7.59 -1.09 44.34
N VAL A 196 -8.14 -2.29 44.36
CA VAL A 196 -8.11 -3.22 43.22
C VAL A 196 -9.53 -3.71 42.89
N LEU A 197 -9.71 -4.28 41.71
CA LEU A 197 -11.01 -4.80 41.28
C LEU A 197 -11.56 -5.88 42.20
N ALA A 198 -10.71 -6.69 42.83
CA ALA A 198 -11.13 -7.67 43.83
C ALA A 198 -11.91 -7.06 44.98
N ASP A 199 -11.50 -5.88 45.47
CA ASP A 199 -12.17 -5.21 46.55
C ASP A 199 -13.58 -4.79 46.13
N VAL A 200 -13.72 -4.20 44.94
CA VAL A 200 -15.02 -3.78 44.40
C VAL A 200 -15.95 -4.98 44.17
N ARG A 201 -15.41 -6.09 43.68
CA ARG A 201 -16.16 -7.32 43.42
C ARG A 201 -16.77 -7.95 44.66
N ARG A 202 -16.14 -7.74 45.83
CA ARG A 202 -16.60 -8.22 47.14
C ARG A 202 -17.72 -7.34 47.73
N LEU A 203 -17.90 -6.11 47.23
CA LEU A 203 -18.91 -5.19 47.77
C LEU A 203 -20.33 -5.64 47.43
N PRO A 204 -21.31 -5.38 48.34
CA PRO A 204 -22.71 -5.64 48.06
C PRO A 204 -23.20 -4.83 46.84
N ARG A 205 -23.70 -5.50 45.81
CA ARG A 205 -24.19 -4.87 44.59
C ARG A 205 -25.30 -3.86 44.80
N SER A 206 -26.21 -4.15 45.72
CA SER A 206 -27.28 -3.23 46.09
C SER A 206 -26.75 -1.93 46.68
N GLY A 207 -25.65 -1.98 47.42
CA GLY A 207 -24.96 -0.81 47.96
C GLY A 207 -24.35 0.07 46.87
N LEU A 208 -23.71 -0.54 45.90
CA LEU A 208 -23.11 0.16 44.72
C LEU A 208 -24.21 0.81 43.86
N ALA A 209 -25.29 0.09 43.58
CA ALA A 209 -26.42 0.59 42.79
C ALA A 209 -27.09 1.83 43.39
N ARG A 210 -27.25 1.87 44.73
CA ARG A 210 -27.85 3.01 45.45
C ARG A 210 -26.97 4.27 45.43
N ARG A 211 -25.65 4.10 45.27
CA ARG A 211 -24.65 5.19 45.29
C ARG A 211 -24.19 5.62 43.91
N HIS A 212 -25.04 5.50 42.91
CA HIS A 212 -24.76 5.88 41.52
C HIS A 212 -23.57 5.15 40.84
N ALA A 213 -23.16 4.01 41.39
CA ALA A 213 -22.07 3.18 40.82
C ALA A 213 -22.58 2.05 39.89
N ARG A 214 -23.74 2.25 39.24
CA ARG A 214 -24.30 1.25 38.30
C ARG A 214 -23.38 0.97 37.11
N ALA A 215 -22.70 1.99 36.59
CA ALA A 215 -21.74 1.85 35.52
C ALA A 215 -20.59 0.90 35.91
N VAL A 216 -20.08 1.02 37.14
CA VAL A 216 -19.03 0.14 37.69
C VAL A 216 -19.48 -1.32 37.73
N THR A 217 -20.70 -1.58 38.25
CA THR A 217 -21.21 -2.96 38.28
C THR A 217 -21.43 -3.54 36.89
N ALA A 218 -21.89 -2.76 35.93
CA ALA A 218 -22.07 -3.19 34.54
C ALA A 218 -20.74 -3.49 33.85
N GLN A 219 -19.72 -2.65 34.06
CA GLN A 219 -18.38 -2.91 33.56
C GLN A 219 -17.79 -4.21 34.16
N LEU A 220 -17.87 -4.40 35.46
CA LEU A 220 -17.42 -5.64 36.11
C LEU A 220 -18.16 -6.86 35.55
N ASP A 221 -19.46 -6.77 35.35
CA ASP A 221 -20.25 -7.89 34.85
C ASP A 221 -19.86 -8.26 33.40
N ARG A 222 -19.56 -7.26 32.53
CA ARG A 222 -19.03 -7.49 31.21
C ARG A 222 -17.62 -8.08 31.25
N ALA A 223 -16.72 -7.49 32.05
CA ALA A 223 -15.34 -7.94 32.14
C ALA A 223 -15.21 -9.38 32.64
N TYR A 224 -15.99 -9.74 33.66
CA TYR A 224 -16.00 -11.09 34.25
C TYR A 224 -16.98 -12.06 33.55
N ALA A 225 -17.43 -11.74 32.33
CA ALA A 225 -18.32 -12.57 31.51
C ALA A 225 -19.66 -12.94 32.16
N ARG A 226 -20.20 -12.12 33.07
CA ARG A 226 -21.52 -12.35 33.70
C ARG A 226 -22.67 -11.88 32.81
N ILE A 227 -22.43 -10.89 31.98
CA ILE A 227 -23.34 -10.41 30.94
C ILE A 227 -22.60 -10.28 29.63
N PRO A 228 -23.27 -10.39 28.48
CA PRO A 228 -22.66 -10.16 27.17
C PRO A 228 -22.11 -8.74 27.04
N ASP A 229 -21.03 -8.60 26.28
CA ASP A 229 -20.42 -7.32 25.91
C ASP A 229 -20.42 -7.18 24.37
N PRO A 230 -21.58 -6.89 23.75
CA PRO A 230 -21.70 -6.79 22.31
C PRO A 230 -20.93 -5.57 21.79
N ARG A 231 -20.19 -5.75 20.69
CA ARG A 231 -19.39 -4.71 20.07
C ARG A 231 -19.81 -4.49 18.62
N PRO A 232 -19.88 -3.24 18.15
CA PRO A 232 -20.12 -2.96 16.74
C PRO A 232 -18.93 -3.43 15.92
N TRP A 233 -19.21 -4.08 14.79
CA TRP A 233 -18.15 -4.51 13.89
C TRP A 233 -17.69 -3.36 13.00
N PHE A 234 -16.38 -3.25 12.83
CA PHE A 234 -15.75 -2.36 11.87
C PHE A 234 -16.00 -2.86 10.45
N VAL A 235 -16.42 -1.96 9.57
CA VAL A 235 -16.57 -2.22 8.14
C VAL A 235 -15.40 -1.55 7.41
N PRO A 236 -14.49 -2.33 6.81
CA PRO A 236 -13.36 -1.77 6.08
C PRO A 236 -13.82 -0.96 4.87
N PRO A 237 -13.18 0.19 4.58
CA PRO A 237 -13.52 1.03 3.44
C PRO A 237 -13.31 0.29 2.12
N GLU A 238 -14.17 0.53 1.13
CA GLU A 238 -14.07 -0.06 -0.21
C GLU A 238 -12.83 0.44 -0.96
N ARG A 239 -12.45 1.69 -0.75
CA ARG A 239 -11.25 2.33 -1.27
C ARG A 239 -10.23 2.48 -0.15
N TYR A 240 -8.97 2.16 -0.43
CA TYR A 240 -7.88 2.40 0.49
C TYR A 240 -7.37 3.84 0.32
N VAL A 241 -7.34 4.59 1.42
CA VAL A 241 -6.73 5.93 1.47
C VAL A 241 -6.02 6.05 2.81
N ALA A 242 -4.71 6.21 2.78
CA ALA A 242 -3.91 6.43 3.98
C ALA A 242 -2.99 7.64 3.79
N ARG A 243 -2.92 8.50 4.80
CA ARG A 243 -2.12 9.72 4.80
C ARG A 243 -1.04 9.67 5.88
N LEU A 244 0.18 10.06 5.51
CA LEU A 244 1.32 10.13 6.41
C LEU A 244 1.89 11.55 6.39
N PRO A 245 1.63 12.37 7.40
CA PRO A 245 2.33 13.65 7.57
C PRO A 245 3.82 13.40 7.84
N LEU A 246 4.68 14.16 7.17
CA LEU A 246 6.11 14.12 7.43
C LEU A 246 6.45 15.05 8.60
N PRO A 247 7.49 14.75 9.39
CA PRO A 247 7.87 15.57 10.55
C PRO A 247 8.40 16.94 10.15
N ALA A 248 9.06 17.00 9.00
CA ALA A 248 9.51 18.22 8.33
C ALA A 248 9.39 18.03 6.82
N PRO A 249 9.13 19.10 6.06
CA PRO A 249 9.15 19.05 4.61
C PRO A 249 10.50 18.54 4.09
N THR A 250 10.49 17.65 3.09
CA THR A 250 11.71 17.07 2.54
C THR A 250 11.62 16.89 1.02
N ASP A 251 12.74 17.05 0.34
CA ASP A 251 12.97 16.76 -1.06
C ASP A 251 13.79 15.48 -1.29
N GLN A 252 14.17 14.81 -0.20
CA GLN A 252 15.00 13.60 -0.21
C GLN A 252 14.15 12.36 -0.52
N VAL A 253 14.37 11.76 -1.69
CA VAL A 253 13.62 10.56 -2.14
C VAL A 253 13.72 9.40 -1.14
N ASP A 254 14.88 9.15 -0.55
CA ASP A 254 15.05 8.06 0.43
C ASP A 254 14.21 8.28 1.69
N THR A 255 14.05 9.53 2.14
CA THR A 255 13.17 9.87 3.26
C THR A 255 11.70 9.65 2.89
N LEU A 256 11.29 10.03 1.68
CA LEU A 256 9.93 9.76 1.18
C LEU A 256 9.67 8.26 1.09
N LEU A 257 10.62 7.46 0.60
CA LEU A 257 10.49 6.01 0.49
C LEU A 257 10.32 5.31 1.83
N PHE A 258 10.91 5.85 2.91
CA PHE A 258 10.63 5.37 4.26
C PHE A 258 9.14 5.56 4.63
N GLY A 259 8.56 6.70 4.31
CA GLY A 259 7.13 6.96 4.48
C GLY A 259 6.26 6.09 3.59
N VAL A 260 6.62 5.94 2.31
CA VAL A 260 5.93 5.07 1.35
C VAL A 260 5.88 3.63 1.84
N ARG A 261 6.98 3.09 2.39
CA ARG A 261 7.03 1.74 2.96
C ARG A 261 5.99 1.52 4.05
N ARG A 262 5.76 2.52 4.91
CA ARG A 262 4.74 2.44 5.98
C ARG A 262 3.32 2.46 5.43
N LEU A 263 3.06 3.28 4.41
CA LEU A 263 1.77 3.31 3.73
C LEU A 263 1.49 1.99 2.99
N LEU A 264 2.50 1.42 2.35
CA LEU A 264 2.41 0.12 1.68
C LEU A 264 2.16 -1.03 2.67
N ALA A 265 2.72 -0.98 3.89
CA ALA A 265 2.43 -1.98 4.92
C ALA A 265 0.93 -1.98 5.29
N GLY A 266 0.30 -0.81 5.36
CA GLY A 266 -1.15 -0.69 5.55
C GLY A 266 -1.95 -1.23 4.36
N LEU A 267 -1.54 -0.88 3.15
CA LEU A 267 -2.14 -1.39 1.89
C LEU A 267 -2.08 -2.92 1.82
N SER A 268 -0.95 -3.53 2.19
CA SER A 268 -0.81 -4.99 2.27
C SER A 268 -1.91 -5.61 3.12
N GLY A 269 -2.16 -5.08 4.33
CA GLY A 269 -3.21 -5.60 5.20
C GLY A 269 -4.62 -5.48 4.59
N TRP A 270 -4.89 -4.37 3.90
CA TRP A 270 -6.17 -4.15 3.22
C TRP A 270 -6.39 -5.13 2.05
N LEU A 271 -5.33 -5.46 1.31
CA LEU A 271 -5.35 -6.43 0.21
C LEU A 271 -5.46 -7.87 0.73
N ASP A 272 -4.68 -8.22 1.77
CA ASP A 272 -4.71 -9.54 2.41
C ASP A 272 -6.11 -9.88 2.94
N ALA A 273 -6.78 -8.91 3.59
CA ALA A 273 -8.15 -9.07 4.09
C ALA A 273 -9.18 -9.38 2.97
N ARG A 274 -8.86 -9.00 1.72
CA ARG A 274 -9.70 -9.20 0.53
C ARG A 274 -9.23 -10.34 -0.36
N GLN A 275 -8.07 -10.93 -0.08
CA GLN A 275 -7.41 -11.89 -0.97
C GLN A 275 -7.27 -11.32 -2.39
N ALA A 276 -6.87 -10.07 -2.50
CA ALA A 276 -6.86 -9.31 -3.73
C ALA A 276 -5.48 -8.70 -4.02
N GLY A 277 -5.26 -8.36 -5.28
CA GLY A 277 -4.12 -7.58 -5.74
C GLY A 277 -4.56 -6.31 -6.45
N LEU A 278 -3.57 -5.49 -6.81
CA LEU A 278 -3.74 -4.26 -7.58
C LEU A 278 -2.92 -4.32 -8.86
N GLU A 279 -3.38 -3.64 -9.89
CA GLU A 279 -2.60 -3.36 -11.10
C GLU A 279 -1.91 -2.00 -11.02
N ARG A 280 -2.41 -1.10 -10.19
CA ARG A 280 -1.92 0.25 -9.96
C ARG A 280 -2.33 0.80 -8.61
N PHE A 281 -1.60 1.79 -8.13
CA PHE A 281 -1.98 2.65 -7.00
C PHE A 281 -1.52 4.08 -7.26
N THR A 282 -2.08 5.04 -6.54
CA THR A 282 -1.71 6.45 -6.66
C THR A 282 -0.96 6.89 -5.40
N LEU A 283 0.23 7.43 -5.57
CA LEU A 283 0.97 8.11 -4.53
C LEU A 283 0.80 9.62 -4.74
N VAL A 284 0.17 10.29 -3.78
CA VAL A 284 -0.04 11.73 -3.83
C VAL A 284 1.00 12.40 -2.93
N LEU A 285 1.77 13.32 -3.50
CA LEU A 285 2.71 14.17 -2.78
C LEU A 285 2.00 15.47 -2.42
N GLU A 286 1.94 15.79 -1.13
CA GLU A 286 1.38 17.03 -0.62
C GLU A 286 2.54 17.98 -0.28
N TYR A 287 2.62 19.10 -0.98
CA TYR A 287 3.69 20.07 -0.83
C TYR A 287 3.40 21.13 0.23
N GLU A 288 4.43 21.79 0.73
CA GLU A 288 4.31 22.84 1.71
C GLU A 288 3.39 23.99 1.21
N ARG A 289 2.58 24.54 2.13
CA ARG A 289 1.45 25.45 1.85
C ARG A 289 1.74 26.70 1.03
N HIS A 290 3.00 27.07 0.80
CA HIS A 290 3.37 28.31 0.10
C HIS A 290 4.05 28.07 -1.26
N TYR A 291 4.01 26.85 -1.78
CA TYR A 291 4.60 26.57 -3.08
C TYR A 291 3.74 27.15 -4.21
N GLN A 292 4.35 27.98 -5.07
CA GLN A 292 3.70 28.65 -6.23
C GLN A 292 2.47 29.52 -5.90
N GLY A 293 2.30 29.97 -4.65
CA GLY A 293 1.17 30.85 -4.26
C GLY A 293 -0.17 30.10 -4.15
N HIS A 294 -0.17 28.76 -4.20
CA HIS A 294 -1.35 27.93 -3.97
C HIS A 294 -1.30 27.34 -2.55
N GLU A 295 -2.40 27.47 -1.80
CA GLU A 295 -2.58 26.74 -0.56
C GLU A 295 -2.84 25.25 -0.89
N GLY A 296 -1.90 24.36 -0.48
CA GLY A 296 -2.12 22.91 -0.54
C GLY A 296 -2.00 22.30 -1.94
N TYR A 297 -0.87 22.56 -2.65
CA TYR A 297 -0.61 21.86 -3.91
C TYR A 297 -0.40 20.36 -3.68
N GLU A 298 -1.15 19.54 -4.40
CA GLU A 298 -1.08 18.08 -4.38
C GLU A 298 -0.73 17.58 -5.79
N GLU A 299 0.21 16.64 -5.87
CA GLU A 299 0.62 16.01 -7.12
C GLU A 299 0.40 14.51 -7.05
N PRO A 300 -0.57 13.98 -7.83
CA PRO A 300 -0.80 12.54 -7.92
C PRO A 300 0.20 11.87 -8.87
N HIS A 301 0.81 10.80 -8.41
CA HIS A 301 1.69 9.93 -9.19
C HIS A 301 1.07 8.54 -9.29
N GLU A 302 0.62 8.16 -10.47
CA GLU A 302 0.11 6.81 -10.72
C GLU A 302 1.28 5.85 -10.89
N ILE A 303 1.31 4.79 -10.08
CA ILE A 303 2.31 3.72 -10.11
C ILE A 303 1.65 2.46 -10.67
N VAL A 304 2.03 2.11 -11.90
CA VAL A 304 1.51 0.92 -12.60
C VAL A 304 2.41 -0.28 -12.32
N LEU A 305 1.83 -1.38 -11.83
CA LEU A 305 2.57 -2.57 -11.39
C LEU A 305 2.90 -3.55 -12.53
N GLY A 306 2.29 -3.38 -13.70
CA GLY A 306 2.52 -4.22 -14.88
C GLY A 306 1.83 -5.59 -14.84
N ALA A 307 1.35 -6.03 -13.69
CA ALA A 307 0.50 -7.19 -13.49
C ALA A 307 -0.27 -7.03 -12.18
N LEU A 308 -1.34 -7.80 -12.02
CA LEU A 308 -2.06 -7.89 -10.76
C LEU A 308 -1.13 -8.44 -9.68
N SER A 309 -0.89 -7.67 -8.63
CA SER A 309 0.10 -7.99 -7.59
C SER A 309 -0.32 -7.51 -6.20
N GLN A 310 0.09 -8.24 -5.19
CA GLN A 310 0.08 -7.84 -3.77
C GLN A 310 1.50 -7.72 -3.20
N ASP A 311 2.54 -7.82 -4.05
CA ASP A 311 3.93 -7.75 -3.62
C ASP A 311 4.34 -6.31 -3.31
N MET A 312 4.54 -6.02 -2.01
CA MET A 312 4.94 -4.69 -1.54
C MET A 312 6.37 -4.33 -1.92
N ALA A 313 7.26 -5.31 -2.11
CA ALA A 313 8.62 -5.05 -2.60
C ALA A 313 8.59 -4.52 -4.04
N ARG A 314 7.73 -5.12 -4.88
CA ARG A 314 7.45 -4.61 -6.24
C ARG A 314 6.88 -3.19 -6.21
N CYS A 315 5.89 -2.94 -5.36
CA CYS A 315 5.30 -1.60 -5.20
C CYS A 315 6.35 -0.56 -4.78
N GLN A 316 7.20 -0.90 -3.82
CA GLN A 316 8.27 -0.02 -3.33
C GLN A 316 9.34 0.24 -4.40
N LEU A 317 9.74 -0.79 -5.15
CA LEU A 317 10.70 -0.67 -6.24
C LEU A 317 10.19 0.31 -7.30
N LEU A 318 8.96 0.12 -7.77
CA LEU A 318 8.37 0.96 -8.81
C LEU A 318 8.12 2.40 -8.35
N ALA A 319 7.71 2.60 -7.10
CA ALA A 319 7.61 3.93 -6.49
C ALA A 319 8.98 4.62 -6.44
N ARG A 320 10.06 3.90 -6.06
CA ARG A 320 11.43 4.43 -6.08
C ARG A 320 11.85 4.89 -7.47
N GLU A 321 11.69 4.03 -8.48
CA GLU A 321 12.07 4.35 -9.85
C GLU A 321 11.30 5.57 -10.37
N HIS A 322 10.00 5.65 -10.06
CA HIS A 322 9.15 6.77 -10.45
C HIS A 322 9.58 8.09 -9.80
N LEU A 323 9.80 8.10 -8.47
CA LEU A 323 10.23 9.29 -7.74
C LEU A 323 11.65 9.75 -8.10
N THR A 324 12.54 8.79 -8.43
CA THR A 324 13.92 9.12 -8.85
C THR A 324 13.94 9.77 -10.23
N ARG A 325 13.03 9.36 -11.12
CA ARG A 325 12.94 9.92 -12.47
C ARG A 325 12.32 11.32 -12.49
N ASN A 326 11.33 11.56 -11.64
CA ASN A 326 10.57 12.80 -11.63
C ASN A 326 11.12 13.71 -10.50
N PRO A 327 11.91 14.76 -10.84
CA PRO A 327 12.43 15.67 -9.82
C PRO A 327 11.30 16.33 -9.05
N LEU A 328 11.41 16.38 -7.73
CA LEU A 328 10.45 17.04 -6.88
C LEU A 328 10.55 18.56 -7.04
N PRO A 329 9.44 19.25 -7.35
CA PRO A 329 9.46 20.69 -7.57
C PRO A 329 9.67 21.50 -6.27
N ALA A 330 9.33 20.90 -5.11
CA ALA A 330 9.43 21.51 -3.79
C ALA A 330 9.53 20.43 -2.70
N PRO A 331 9.85 20.80 -1.44
CA PRO A 331 9.78 19.90 -0.31
C PRO A 331 8.35 19.39 -0.06
N VAL A 332 8.22 18.09 0.18
CA VAL A 332 6.96 17.38 0.44
C VAL A 332 6.67 17.42 1.95
N ASP A 333 5.46 17.81 2.34
CA ASP A 333 4.99 17.90 3.73
C ASP A 333 4.23 16.66 4.20
N ALA A 334 3.53 15.97 3.28
CA ALA A 334 2.86 14.73 3.57
C ALA A 334 2.77 13.81 2.34
N LEU A 335 2.61 12.52 2.61
CA LEU A 335 2.35 11.49 1.62
C LEU A 335 0.94 10.97 1.80
N ARG A 336 0.23 10.73 0.69
CA ARG A 336 -1.05 10.02 0.69
C ARG A 336 -1.01 8.90 -0.34
N LEU A 337 -1.38 7.70 0.06
CA LEU A 337 -1.50 6.55 -0.81
C LEU A 337 -2.98 6.21 -0.99
N GLU A 338 -3.37 6.08 -2.25
CA GLU A 338 -4.73 5.77 -2.65
C GLU A 338 -4.73 4.52 -3.53
N ALA A 339 -5.66 3.60 -3.25
CA ALA A 339 -5.88 2.43 -4.07
C ALA A 339 -7.37 2.11 -4.14
N ASP A 340 -7.82 1.83 -5.34
CA ASP A 340 -9.18 1.43 -5.66
C ASP A 340 -9.16 0.17 -6.54
N ASN A 341 -10.34 -0.42 -6.79
CA ASN A 341 -10.50 -1.56 -7.69
C ASN A 341 -9.55 -2.75 -7.39
N PRO A 342 -9.55 -3.29 -6.15
CA PRO A 342 -8.82 -4.51 -5.87
C PRO A 342 -9.45 -5.69 -6.63
N ASN A 343 -8.66 -6.43 -7.39
CA ASN A 343 -9.11 -7.60 -8.11
C ASN A 343 -8.73 -8.89 -7.36
N PRO A 344 -9.61 -9.89 -7.29
CA PRO A 344 -9.31 -11.16 -6.64
C PRO A 344 -8.04 -11.80 -7.21
N LEU A 345 -7.14 -12.24 -6.35
CA LEU A 345 -5.99 -13.02 -6.75
C LEU A 345 -6.42 -14.46 -6.97
N THR A 346 -6.29 -14.92 -8.20
CA THR A 346 -6.41 -16.36 -8.47
C THR A 346 -5.08 -17.00 -8.07
N PRO A 347 -5.06 -17.95 -7.11
CA PRO A 347 -3.82 -18.64 -6.77
C PRO A 347 -3.25 -19.28 -8.04
N PRO A 348 -1.93 -19.19 -8.28
CA PRO A 348 -1.32 -19.89 -9.40
C PRO A 348 -1.69 -21.37 -9.32
N ARG A 349 -2.17 -21.93 -10.43
CA ARG A 349 -2.35 -23.37 -10.54
C ARG A 349 -0.96 -23.98 -10.51
N THR A 350 -0.54 -24.45 -9.37
CA THR A 350 0.65 -25.30 -9.25
C THR A 350 0.28 -26.65 -9.86
N ASP A 351 0.63 -26.85 -11.11
CA ASP A 351 0.56 -28.19 -11.71
C ASP A 351 1.66 -29.04 -11.03
N LEU A 352 1.32 -30.25 -10.66
CA LEU A 352 2.24 -31.16 -9.94
C LEU A 352 3.51 -31.48 -10.77
N PHE A 353 3.50 -31.10 -12.05
CA PHE A 353 4.54 -31.35 -13.05
C PHE A 353 5.24 -30.09 -13.54
N ASP A 354 4.82 -28.91 -13.12
CA ASP A 354 5.60 -27.69 -13.34
C ASP A 354 6.86 -27.79 -12.48
N GLY A 355 7.91 -28.33 -13.10
CA GLY A 355 9.26 -28.27 -12.55
C GLY A 355 9.61 -26.81 -12.26
N ASP A 356 10.50 -26.65 -11.31
CA ASP A 356 11.02 -25.42 -10.70
C ASP A 356 11.49 -24.34 -11.73
N ASP A 357 10.58 -23.89 -12.60
CA ASP A 357 10.75 -22.75 -13.51
C ASP A 357 10.67 -21.40 -12.77
N GLY A 358 10.79 -21.44 -11.44
CA GLY A 358 10.81 -20.27 -10.56
C GLY A 358 11.99 -19.30 -10.74
N GLN A 359 12.79 -19.47 -11.80
CA GLN A 359 13.88 -18.53 -12.17
C GLN A 359 13.65 -17.78 -13.49
N GLN A 360 12.53 -17.98 -14.18
CA GLN A 360 12.17 -17.07 -15.27
C GLN A 360 11.68 -15.76 -14.65
N GLY A 361 12.52 -14.71 -14.77
CA GLY A 361 12.20 -13.38 -14.27
C GLY A 361 10.82 -12.92 -14.76
N ASP A 362 10.04 -12.28 -13.88
CA ASP A 362 8.71 -11.75 -14.19
C ASP A 362 8.79 -10.69 -15.33
N PRO A 363 8.37 -10.99 -16.57
CA PRO A 363 8.42 -10.05 -17.68
C PRO A 363 7.59 -8.79 -17.43
N GLY A 364 6.50 -8.92 -16.64
CA GLY A 364 5.65 -7.80 -16.25
C GLY A 364 6.38 -6.83 -15.33
N LEU A 365 7.15 -7.34 -14.37
CA LEU A 365 7.99 -6.50 -13.50
C LEU A 365 9.11 -5.82 -14.29
N LEU A 366 9.77 -6.53 -15.21
CA LEU A 366 10.80 -5.96 -16.06
C LEU A 366 10.25 -4.80 -16.89
N LEU A 367 9.12 -5.00 -17.57
CA LEU A 367 8.46 -3.98 -18.38
C LEU A 367 8.01 -2.79 -17.53
N ALA A 368 7.42 -3.03 -16.37
CA ALA A 368 7.01 -1.97 -15.46
C ALA A 368 8.21 -1.15 -14.95
N THR A 369 9.32 -1.82 -14.62
CA THR A 369 10.57 -1.16 -14.19
C THR A 369 11.19 -0.32 -15.29
N LEU A 370 11.25 -0.86 -16.53
CA LEU A 370 11.75 -0.11 -17.69
C LEU A 370 10.88 1.12 -17.97
N ARG A 371 9.57 1.00 -17.88
CA ARG A 371 8.64 2.13 -18.06
C ARG A 371 8.79 3.18 -16.96
N ALA A 372 8.94 2.76 -15.71
CA ALA A 372 9.17 3.68 -14.58
C ALA A 372 10.46 4.48 -14.78
N ARG A 373 11.53 3.83 -15.26
CA ARG A 373 12.85 4.47 -15.51
C ARG A 373 12.91 5.34 -16.74
N LEU A 374 12.40 4.82 -17.88
CA LEU A 374 12.60 5.43 -19.20
C LEU A 374 11.40 6.26 -19.65
N GLY A 375 10.23 6.02 -19.07
CA GLY A 375 8.97 6.57 -19.48
C GLY A 375 8.15 5.62 -20.34
N HIS A 376 6.84 5.84 -20.34
CA HIS A 376 5.87 5.01 -21.03
C HIS A 376 6.18 4.91 -22.54
N ASP A 377 6.52 6.03 -23.16
CA ASP A 377 6.75 6.11 -24.61
C ASP A 377 8.05 5.47 -25.08
N ALA A 378 9.02 5.27 -24.19
CA ALA A 378 10.30 4.67 -24.53
C ALA A 378 10.27 3.14 -24.61
N VAL A 379 9.25 2.50 -24.03
CA VAL A 379 9.13 1.04 -23.97
C VAL A 379 7.95 0.59 -24.82
N ARG A 380 8.24 0.09 -26.01
CA ARG A 380 7.23 -0.31 -27.00
C ARG A 380 7.54 -1.71 -27.55
N CYS A 381 6.52 -2.39 -28.03
CA CYS A 381 6.63 -3.66 -28.74
C CYS A 381 6.24 -3.50 -30.20
N LEU A 382 6.75 -4.40 -31.03
CA LEU A 382 6.32 -4.55 -32.40
C LEU A 382 5.13 -5.50 -32.48
N ALA A 383 4.10 -5.13 -33.23
CA ALA A 383 2.99 -6.01 -33.55
C ALA A 383 2.78 -6.07 -35.05
N PRO A 384 2.40 -7.23 -35.61
CA PRO A 384 1.95 -7.32 -37.00
C PRO A 384 0.76 -6.39 -37.24
N HIS A 385 0.71 -5.80 -38.41
CA HIS A 385 -0.42 -5.02 -38.87
C HIS A 385 -0.92 -5.61 -40.19
N PRO A 386 -2.22 -5.81 -40.39
CA PRO A 386 -2.78 -6.44 -41.59
C PRO A 386 -2.75 -5.47 -42.78
N ASP A 387 -1.57 -5.14 -43.25
CA ASP A 387 -1.32 -4.32 -44.43
C ASP A 387 -0.31 -5.05 -45.31
N HIS A 388 -0.60 -5.16 -46.61
CA HIS A 388 0.29 -5.83 -47.57
C HIS A 388 1.50 -4.97 -47.95
N ARG A 389 1.46 -3.66 -47.67
CA ARG A 389 2.63 -2.78 -47.87
C ARG A 389 3.69 -3.12 -46.83
N PRO A 390 4.92 -3.53 -47.26
CA PRO A 390 5.95 -3.97 -46.31
C PRO A 390 6.28 -2.95 -45.22
N GLU A 391 6.32 -1.68 -45.58
CA GLU A 391 6.58 -0.54 -44.69
C GLU A 391 5.46 -0.30 -43.64
N ARG A 392 4.27 -0.89 -43.82
CA ARG A 392 3.10 -0.79 -42.93
C ARG A 392 2.65 -2.11 -42.36
N ALA A 393 3.37 -3.20 -42.62
CA ALA A 393 3.02 -4.53 -42.17
C ALA A 393 3.26 -4.75 -40.65
N TRP A 394 3.76 -3.76 -39.95
CA TRP A 394 3.95 -3.76 -38.51
C TRP A 394 3.71 -2.37 -37.93
N ARG A 395 3.43 -2.33 -36.63
CA ARG A 395 3.24 -1.08 -35.86
C ARG A 395 3.80 -1.21 -34.45
N TRP A 396 4.16 -0.08 -33.88
CA TRP A 396 4.48 0.02 -32.46
C TRP A 396 3.19 -0.08 -31.65
N ILE A 397 3.22 -0.92 -30.62
CA ILE A 397 2.15 -1.03 -29.62
C ILE A 397 2.75 -0.94 -28.23
N ASP A 398 1.91 -0.64 -27.25
CA ASP A 398 2.31 -0.74 -25.86
C ASP A 398 2.47 -2.21 -25.46
N PRO A 399 3.60 -2.59 -24.84
CA PRO A 399 3.74 -3.94 -24.30
C PRO A 399 2.71 -4.19 -23.22
N SER A 400 1.89 -5.24 -23.37
CA SER A 400 0.95 -5.70 -22.34
C SER A 400 1.43 -7.04 -21.80
N PRO A 401 1.50 -7.22 -20.46
CA PRO A 401 1.87 -8.51 -19.88
C PRO A 401 0.86 -9.62 -20.19
N THR A 402 -0.39 -9.25 -20.51
CA THR A 402 -1.44 -10.18 -20.91
C THR A 402 -1.42 -10.50 -22.41
N SER A 403 -0.59 -9.82 -23.18
CA SER A 403 -0.41 -10.07 -24.61
C SER A 403 0.48 -11.30 -24.89
N ASN A 404 0.34 -12.36 -24.10
CA ASN A 404 0.64 -13.73 -24.55
C ASN A 404 -0.40 -14.23 -25.56
N ALA A 405 -1.28 -13.38 -26.04
CA ALA A 405 -1.99 -13.61 -27.28
C ALA A 405 -0.96 -13.47 -28.42
N ALA A 406 -0.11 -14.49 -28.58
CA ALA A 406 0.26 -14.89 -29.92
C ALA A 406 -1.04 -14.83 -30.74
N PRO A 407 -1.03 -14.19 -31.92
CA PRO A 407 -2.23 -14.15 -32.75
C PRO A 407 -2.75 -15.56 -32.85
N THR A 408 -3.96 -15.80 -32.29
CA THR A 408 -4.61 -17.11 -32.18
C THR A 408 -5.14 -17.61 -33.52
N GLY A 409 -4.61 -17.09 -34.64
CA GLY A 409 -4.85 -17.57 -35.98
C GLY A 409 -3.53 -17.85 -36.68
N PRO A 410 -3.51 -18.72 -37.69
CA PRO A 410 -2.36 -18.84 -38.57
C PRO A 410 -2.07 -17.43 -39.10
N LEU A 411 -0.90 -16.88 -38.74
CA LEU A 411 -0.38 -15.69 -39.42
C LEU A 411 -0.30 -16.06 -40.89
N ASP A 412 -1.08 -15.39 -41.74
CA ASP A 412 -0.97 -15.49 -43.17
C ASP A 412 0.38 -14.86 -43.54
N LEU A 413 1.45 -15.62 -43.28
CA LEU A 413 2.80 -15.18 -43.58
C LEU A 413 2.96 -15.18 -45.11
N PRO A 414 3.56 -14.13 -45.69
CA PRO A 414 3.81 -14.10 -47.11
C PRO A 414 4.60 -15.34 -47.52
N SER A 415 4.21 -15.94 -48.60
CA SER A 415 4.85 -17.16 -49.17
C SER A 415 6.32 -16.91 -49.63
N SER A 416 6.67 -15.67 -49.87
CA SER A 416 8.02 -15.24 -50.28
C SER A 416 8.82 -14.74 -49.08
N PRO A 417 10.14 -15.00 -49.03
CA PRO A 417 10.99 -14.52 -47.94
C PRO A 417 11.02 -12.98 -47.88
N ARG A 418 11.00 -12.45 -46.66
CA ARG A 418 11.12 -11.01 -46.39
C ARG A 418 12.50 -10.68 -45.84
N PRO A 419 13.06 -9.49 -46.18
CA PRO A 419 14.34 -9.07 -45.66
C PRO A 419 14.28 -8.83 -44.14
N LEU A 420 15.41 -9.08 -43.46
CA LEU A 420 15.56 -8.74 -42.04
C LEU A 420 15.65 -7.24 -41.81
N TRP A 421 16.17 -6.51 -42.77
CA TRP A 421 16.33 -5.07 -42.71
C TRP A 421 15.58 -4.40 -43.86
N LEU A 422 14.52 -3.64 -43.53
CA LEU A 422 13.75 -2.86 -44.48
C LEU A 422 14.19 -1.40 -44.42
N LEU A 423 14.43 -0.79 -45.57
CA LEU A 423 14.75 0.63 -45.67
C LEU A 423 13.49 1.47 -45.45
N ALA A 424 13.55 2.50 -44.60
CA ALA A 424 12.44 3.44 -44.39
C ALA A 424 12.05 4.17 -45.66
N THR A 425 13.03 4.41 -46.55
CA THR A 425 12.82 4.98 -47.91
C THR A 425 13.57 4.13 -48.89
N PRO A 426 12.89 3.53 -49.91
CA PRO A 426 13.53 2.76 -50.94
C PRO A 426 14.54 3.61 -51.74
N ARG A 427 15.71 3.04 -52.06
CA ARG A 427 16.74 3.73 -52.85
C ARG A 427 16.67 3.37 -54.32
N PRO A 428 16.69 4.34 -55.23
CA PRO A 428 16.72 4.05 -56.69
C PRO A 428 18.02 3.35 -57.09
N ILE A 429 17.89 2.38 -57.99
CA ILE A 429 19.00 1.64 -58.56
C ILE A 429 18.84 1.55 -60.08
N ALA A 430 19.94 1.25 -60.79
CA ALA A 430 19.88 0.91 -62.18
C ALA A 430 19.12 -0.43 -62.35
N ARG A 431 18.56 -0.65 -63.54
CA ARG A 431 17.89 -1.91 -63.84
C ARG A 431 18.87 -3.06 -63.62
N PRO A 432 18.54 -4.05 -62.79
CA PRO A 432 19.40 -5.20 -62.53
C PRO A 432 19.53 -6.08 -63.76
N ALA A 433 20.68 -6.76 -63.90
CA ALA A 433 20.85 -7.77 -64.91
C ALA A 433 19.95 -8.98 -64.63
N ALA A 434 19.47 -9.67 -65.67
CA ALA A 434 18.52 -10.77 -65.47
C ALA A 434 19.11 -11.93 -64.63
N GLU A 435 20.41 -12.16 -64.76
CA GLU A 435 21.17 -13.19 -64.02
C GLU A 435 21.35 -12.87 -62.53
N SER A 436 21.17 -11.61 -62.10
CA SER A 436 21.22 -11.23 -60.69
C SER A 436 19.90 -11.47 -59.96
N LEU A 437 18.80 -11.70 -60.65
CA LEU A 437 17.49 -11.99 -60.08
C LEU A 437 17.39 -13.46 -59.70
N LEU A 438 17.20 -13.75 -58.41
CA LEU A 438 17.17 -15.09 -57.87
C LEU A 438 15.75 -15.66 -57.76
N THR A 439 14.80 -14.84 -57.32
CA THR A 439 13.37 -15.22 -57.19
C THR A 439 12.48 -14.01 -57.49
N GLY A 440 11.21 -14.27 -57.87
CA GLY A 440 10.21 -13.27 -58.16
C GLY A 440 9.64 -13.40 -59.58
N PRO A 441 8.74 -12.52 -60.02
CA PRO A 441 8.19 -11.39 -59.21
C PRO A 441 7.11 -11.82 -58.21
N GLU A 442 7.14 -11.20 -57.03
CA GLU A 442 5.99 -11.14 -56.13
C GLU A 442 5.33 -9.78 -56.32
N ARG A 443 4.10 -9.79 -56.79
CA ARG A 443 3.32 -8.54 -57.00
C ARG A 443 2.63 -8.12 -55.74
N ILE A 444 2.89 -6.87 -55.27
CA ILE A 444 2.17 -6.21 -54.18
C ILE A 444 1.45 -5.02 -54.79
N GLU A 445 0.10 -5.11 -54.75
CA GLU A 445 -0.79 -4.02 -55.16
C GLU A 445 -1.72 -3.73 -53.98
N ALA A 446 -1.52 -2.57 -53.34
CA ALA A 446 -2.19 -2.25 -52.08
C ALA A 446 -2.26 -0.73 -51.86
N GLY A 447 -3.07 -0.31 -50.88
CA GLY A 447 -3.13 1.08 -50.43
C GLY A 447 -4.08 1.97 -51.21
N TRP A 448 -4.85 1.44 -52.16
CA TRP A 448 -5.81 2.20 -52.97
C TRP A 448 -6.92 2.82 -52.13
N TRP A 449 -7.19 2.26 -50.94
CA TRP A 449 -8.20 2.78 -49.97
C TRP A 449 -7.69 4.00 -49.18
N ASP A 450 -6.39 4.25 -49.14
CA ASP A 450 -5.78 5.42 -48.46
C ASP A 450 -5.56 6.60 -49.41
N GLY A 451 -6.02 6.47 -50.68
CA GLY A 451 -5.90 7.47 -51.71
C GLY A 451 -4.75 7.26 -52.70
N PRO A 452 -4.67 8.02 -53.81
CA PRO A 452 -3.74 7.78 -54.92
C PRO A 452 -2.27 7.84 -54.51
N ALA A 453 -1.91 8.73 -53.58
CA ALA A 453 -0.52 8.89 -53.14
C ALA A 453 -0.03 7.74 -52.26
N ALA A 454 -0.92 6.96 -51.66
CA ALA A 454 -0.61 5.83 -50.81
C ALA A 454 -0.69 4.48 -51.53
N THR A 455 -1.23 4.47 -52.74
CA THR A 455 -1.33 3.27 -53.59
C THR A 455 0.04 2.85 -54.07
N ILE A 456 0.36 1.56 -53.92
CA ILE A 456 1.57 0.95 -54.48
C ILE A 456 1.19 -0.15 -55.47
N ASN A 457 2.00 -0.28 -56.53
CA ASN A 457 1.94 -1.39 -57.46
C ASN A 457 3.36 -1.77 -57.84
N ARG A 458 3.91 -2.76 -57.14
CA ARG A 458 5.32 -3.10 -57.17
C ARG A 458 5.53 -4.59 -57.41
N ASP A 459 6.45 -4.92 -58.33
CA ASP A 459 6.92 -6.29 -58.56
C ASP A 459 8.23 -6.50 -57.79
N TYR A 460 8.21 -7.30 -56.72
CA TYR A 460 9.33 -7.54 -55.84
C TYR A 460 10.15 -8.76 -56.27
N PHE A 461 11.47 -8.67 -56.11
CA PHE A 461 12.43 -9.72 -56.41
C PHE A 461 13.48 -9.83 -55.31
N VAL A 462 13.97 -11.04 -55.09
CA VAL A 462 15.24 -11.25 -54.38
C VAL A 462 16.34 -11.25 -55.41
N ALA A 463 17.34 -10.42 -55.22
CA ALA A 463 18.46 -10.27 -56.14
C ALA A 463 19.80 -10.34 -55.41
N ARG A 464 20.86 -10.62 -56.16
CA ARG A 464 22.24 -10.53 -55.70
C ARG A 464 22.81 -9.20 -56.11
N SER A 465 23.33 -8.43 -55.15
CA SER A 465 24.00 -7.16 -55.44
C SER A 465 25.41 -7.39 -56.00
N HIS A 466 26.07 -6.34 -56.46
CA HIS A 466 27.44 -6.37 -56.89
C HIS A 466 28.41 -6.85 -55.80
N ASP A 467 28.11 -6.60 -54.55
CA ASP A 467 28.90 -7.01 -53.38
C ASP A 467 28.49 -8.39 -52.84
N ASP A 468 27.84 -9.18 -53.66
CA ASP A 468 27.38 -10.55 -53.34
C ASP A 468 26.35 -10.66 -52.20
N CYS A 469 25.78 -9.53 -51.77
CA CYS A 469 24.73 -9.48 -50.75
C CYS A 469 23.36 -9.78 -51.36
N LEU A 470 22.49 -10.48 -50.57
CA LEU A 470 21.11 -10.68 -50.97
C LEU A 470 20.29 -9.43 -50.62
N VAL A 471 19.63 -8.89 -51.65
CA VAL A 471 18.84 -7.65 -51.55
C VAL A 471 17.42 -7.88 -52.00
N TRP A 472 16.51 -7.17 -51.40
CA TRP A 472 15.12 -7.12 -51.81
C TRP A 472 14.89 -5.87 -52.63
N ILE A 473 14.58 -6.05 -53.88
CA ILE A 473 14.39 -4.98 -54.84
C ILE A 473 13.00 -5.05 -55.43
N PHE A 474 12.50 -3.93 -55.92
CA PHE A 474 11.26 -3.92 -56.68
C PHE A 474 11.33 -3.05 -57.93
N GLN A 475 10.47 -3.38 -58.89
CA GLN A 475 10.14 -2.55 -60.03
C GLN A 475 8.83 -1.82 -59.72
N GLU A 476 8.85 -0.46 -59.72
CA GLU A 476 7.65 0.35 -59.62
C GLU A 476 6.88 0.31 -60.92
N ARG A 477 5.61 -0.08 -60.88
CA ARG A 477 4.76 -0.24 -62.07
C ARG A 477 3.93 1.01 -62.36
N GLN A 478 3.81 1.91 -61.39
CA GLN A 478 3.20 3.22 -61.57
C GLN A 478 4.26 4.27 -61.96
N PRO A 479 3.90 5.34 -62.74
CA PRO A 479 4.79 6.47 -62.99
C PRO A 479 5.18 7.19 -61.68
N PRO A 480 6.45 7.59 -61.49
CA PRO A 480 7.58 7.33 -62.38
C PRO A 480 8.11 5.89 -62.24
N HIS A 481 8.16 5.14 -63.32
CA HIS A 481 8.69 3.78 -63.35
C HIS A 481 10.18 3.76 -62.95
N GLY A 482 10.59 2.76 -62.19
CA GLY A 482 11.98 2.62 -61.76
C GLY A 482 12.24 1.34 -60.99
N TRP A 483 13.54 1.10 -60.74
CA TRP A 483 14.00 0.02 -59.89
C TRP A 483 14.50 0.59 -58.55
N PHE A 484 14.15 -0.09 -57.44
CA PHE A 484 14.47 0.37 -56.10
C PHE A 484 14.94 -0.80 -55.24
N ILE A 485 15.93 -0.55 -54.39
CA ILE A 485 16.25 -1.44 -53.29
C ILE A 485 15.44 -1.05 -52.08
N HIS A 486 14.77 -2.03 -51.45
CA HIS A 486 13.88 -1.82 -50.30
C HIS A 486 14.36 -2.51 -49.03
N GLY A 487 15.20 -3.53 -49.13
CA GLY A 487 15.74 -4.22 -47.98
C GLY A 487 16.93 -5.10 -48.23
N TYR A 488 17.52 -5.59 -47.17
CA TYR A 488 18.66 -6.47 -47.14
C TYR A 488 18.31 -7.75 -46.38
N PHE A 489 18.69 -8.88 -47.00
CA PHE A 489 18.65 -10.17 -46.32
C PHE A 489 19.96 -10.35 -45.60
N ASN A 490 20.38 -10.44 -44.75
CA ASN A 490 21.68 -10.71 -44.11
C ASN A 490 22.90 -10.60 -45.03
#